data_32531d48d2769f29cae407c77789c8ab
#
_entry.id   32531d48d2769f29cae407c77789c8ab
#
_cell.length_a   1.000
_cell.length_b   1.000
_cell.length_c   1.000
_cell.angle_alpha   90.00
_cell.angle_beta   90.00
_cell.angle_gamma   90.00
#
_symmetry.space_group_name_H-M   'P 1'
#
loop_
_entity.id
_entity.type
_entity.pdbx_description
1 polymer ?
#
loop_
_entity_poly.entity_id
_entity_poly.type
_entity_poly.pdbx_seq_one_letter_code
_entity_poly.pdbx_strand_id
1 'polypeptide(L)'
;MGIKRQQSIQLVGMTEAHWADVSRIYAQGISTGLATFESEVPSRENFFESKIPELSLAALTPEGTVAGWAAATAVSHRPAYQGVVEHSVYVDQEYAGCGVGTRLLAELIALASRHGYWMVQSSIIADNDASRILHGRAGFREVGRRERIARATQGESAGQWLDTYLYELRL
;
A
#
# COMPACT_ATOMS: atom_id res chain seq x y z
N MET A 1 18.46 4.00 24.78
CA MET A 1 17.88 3.14 23.75
C MET A 1 16.47 2.76 24.19
N GLY A 2 15.47 3.50 23.72
CA GLY A 2 14.07 3.20 24.02
C GLY A 2 13.64 1.96 23.25
N ILE A 3 13.28 0.91 23.96
CA ILE A 3 12.55 -0.23 23.39
C ILE A 3 11.23 0.36 22.88
N LYS A 4 11.08 0.49 21.53
CA LYS A 4 9.78 0.81 20.94
C LYS A 4 8.82 -0.29 21.39
N ARG A 5 7.93 0.04 22.32
CA ARG A 5 6.89 -0.88 22.78
C ARG A 5 6.16 -1.37 21.54
N GLN A 6 6.06 -2.67 21.41
CA GLN A 6 5.17 -3.32 20.47
C GLN A 6 3.75 -2.97 20.90
N GLN A 7 3.28 -1.80 20.45
CA GLN A 7 1.91 -1.36 20.73
C GLN A 7 0.96 -2.34 20.07
N SER A 8 -0.11 -2.69 20.77
CA SER A 8 -1.14 -3.57 20.23
C SER A 8 -1.89 -2.85 19.12
N ILE A 9 -1.51 -3.09 17.87
CA ILE A 9 -2.19 -2.56 16.69
C ILE A 9 -3.44 -3.40 16.43
N GLN A 10 -4.57 -2.75 16.20
CA GLN A 10 -5.81 -3.37 15.75
C GLN A 10 -6.03 -3.09 14.28
N LEU A 11 -6.33 -4.12 13.48
CA LEU A 11 -6.73 -3.95 12.07
C LEU A 11 -8.25 -3.85 11.99
N VAL A 12 -8.74 -2.84 11.28
CA VAL A 12 -10.17 -2.59 11.06
C VAL A 12 -10.43 -2.25 9.60
N GLY A 13 -11.67 -2.40 9.14
CA GLY A 13 -12.08 -1.88 7.84
C GLY A 13 -11.89 -0.35 7.81
N MET A 14 -11.28 0.16 6.74
CA MET A 14 -11.09 1.59 6.55
C MET A 14 -12.42 2.26 6.22
N THR A 15 -12.70 3.38 6.85
CA THR A 15 -13.86 4.23 6.61
C THR A 15 -13.46 5.69 6.43
N GLU A 16 -14.38 6.53 5.99
CA GLU A 16 -14.13 7.97 5.85
C GLU A 16 -13.74 8.65 7.18
N ALA A 17 -14.12 8.09 8.32
CA ALA A 17 -13.69 8.59 9.63
C ALA A 17 -12.16 8.55 9.83
N HIS A 18 -11.46 7.67 9.11
CA HIS A 18 -10.00 7.54 9.16
C HIS A 18 -9.28 8.50 8.21
N TRP A 19 -10.02 9.25 7.37
CA TRP A 19 -9.45 10.01 6.25
C TRP A 19 -8.36 11.00 6.64
N ALA A 20 -8.50 11.70 7.76
CA ALA A 20 -7.51 12.68 8.21
C ALA A 20 -6.11 12.04 8.36
N ASP A 21 -6.03 10.88 8.99
CA ASP A 21 -4.78 10.15 9.15
C ASP A 21 -4.34 9.46 7.85
N VAL A 22 -5.27 8.86 7.12
CA VAL A 22 -4.98 8.18 5.84
C VAL A 22 -4.36 9.15 4.86
N SER A 23 -4.93 10.34 4.69
CA SER A 23 -4.41 11.39 3.79
C SER A 23 -3.05 11.90 4.25
N ARG A 24 -2.85 12.08 5.56
CA ARG A 24 -1.56 12.49 6.15
C ARG A 24 -0.46 11.46 5.86
N ILE A 25 -0.74 10.17 6.08
CA ILE A 25 0.20 9.08 5.83
C ILE A 25 0.48 8.95 4.33
N TYR A 26 -0.53 9.14 3.49
CA TYR A 26 -0.37 9.15 2.04
C TYR A 26 0.57 10.29 1.60
N ALA A 27 0.38 11.49 2.13
CA ALA A 27 1.25 12.64 1.87
C ALA A 27 2.71 12.37 2.29
N GLN A 28 2.93 11.71 3.43
CA GLN A 28 4.27 11.25 3.84
C GLN A 28 4.90 10.34 2.77
N GLY A 29 4.14 9.37 2.25
CA GLY A 29 4.60 8.46 1.19
C GLY A 29 4.95 9.21 -0.10
N ILE A 30 4.08 10.13 -0.54
CA ILE A 30 4.31 10.97 -1.73
C ILE A 30 5.61 11.76 -1.59
N SER A 31 5.85 12.38 -0.44
CA SER A 31 7.03 13.22 -0.19
C SER A 31 8.35 12.47 -0.31
N THR A 32 8.36 11.15 -0.12
CA THR A 32 9.58 10.33 -0.28
C THR A 32 10.02 10.19 -1.73
N GLY A 33 9.10 10.31 -2.70
CA GLY A 33 9.35 10.01 -4.11
C GLY A 33 9.59 8.53 -4.40
N LEU A 34 9.44 7.63 -3.41
CA LEU A 34 9.74 6.20 -3.51
C LEU A 34 8.51 5.30 -3.35
N ALA A 35 7.39 5.84 -2.87
CA ALA A 35 6.20 5.05 -2.57
C ALA A 35 5.16 5.06 -3.71
N THR A 36 5.14 6.12 -4.50
CA THR A 36 4.14 6.34 -5.56
C THR A 36 4.63 7.37 -6.56
N PHE A 37 4.04 7.38 -7.75
CA PHE A 37 4.21 8.43 -8.75
C PHE A 37 3.16 9.55 -8.62
N GLU A 38 2.22 9.43 -7.70
CA GLU A 38 1.27 10.53 -7.43
C GLU A 38 2.01 11.77 -6.92
N SER A 39 1.55 12.94 -7.34
CA SER A 39 2.13 14.23 -6.95
C SER A 39 1.42 14.87 -5.76
N GLU A 40 0.17 14.48 -5.53
CA GLU A 40 -0.67 15.02 -4.47
C GLU A 40 -1.67 13.96 -3.99
N VAL A 41 -2.17 14.13 -2.77
CA VAL A 41 -3.22 13.28 -2.22
C VAL A 41 -4.53 13.60 -2.94
N PRO A 42 -5.26 12.60 -3.44
CA PRO A 42 -6.56 12.82 -4.08
C PRO A 42 -7.58 13.38 -3.07
N SER A 43 -8.71 13.86 -3.57
CA SER A 43 -9.83 14.18 -2.67
C SER A 43 -10.32 12.93 -1.94
N ARG A 44 -10.96 13.12 -0.77
CA ARG A 44 -11.52 12.01 -0.01
C ARG A 44 -12.46 11.16 -0.85
N GLU A 45 -13.35 11.82 -1.58
CA GLU A 45 -14.35 11.19 -2.44
C GLU A 45 -13.67 10.31 -3.50
N ASN A 46 -12.74 10.87 -4.26
CA ASN A 46 -12.01 10.14 -5.30
C ASN A 46 -11.21 8.96 -4.73
N PHE A 47 -10.62 9.13 -3.54
CA PHE A 47 -9.90 8.06 -2.88
C PHE A 47 -10.82 6.88 -2.59
N PHE A 48 -11.93 7.10 -1.87
CA PHE A 48 -12.83 6.02 -1.47
C PHE A 48 -13.59 5.41 -2.66
N GLU A 49 -13.97 6.19 -3.67
CA GLU A 49 -14.58 5.67 -4.90
C GLU A 49 -13.65 4.75 -5.70
N SER A 50 -12.34 5.02 -5.64
CA SER A 50 -11.35 4.20 -6.36
C SER A 50 -11.00 2.89 -5.67
N LYS A 51 -11.31 2.73 -4.37
CA LYS A 51 -10.90 1.58 -3.58
C LYS A 51 -12.01 0.55 -3.45
N ILE A 52 -11.61 -0.71 -3.33
CA ILE A 52 -12.50 -1.83 -3.05
C ILE A 52 -12.75 -1.82 -1.53
N PRO A 53 -13.99 -1.58 -1.06
CA PRO A 53 -14.27 -1.40 0.37
C PRO A 53 -13.84 -2.60 1.23
N GLU A 54 -14.12 -3.83 0.80
CA GLU A 54 -13.76 -5.05 1.52
C GLU A 54 -12.24 -5.34 1.54
N LEU A 55 -11.46 -4.64 0.71
CA LEU A 55 -9.99 -4.72 0.67
C LEU A 55 -9.33 -3.43 1.14
N SER A 56 -10.01 -2.66 1.99
CA SER A 56 -9.50 -1.40 2.53
C SER A 56 -9.41 -1.49 4.06
N LEU A 57 -8.19 -1.33 4.59
CA LEU A 57 -7.83 -1.57 5.99
C LEU A 57 -7.13 -0.37 6.61
N ALA A 58 -7.41 -0.11 7.87
CA ALA A 58 -6.64 0.78 8.73
C ALA A 58 -6.06 0.03 9.93
N ALA A 59 -4.83 0.35 10.29
CA ALA A 59 -4.15 -0.16 11.47
C ALA A 59 -4.21 0.88 12.58
N LEU A 60 -4.99 0.62 13.63
CA LEU A 60 -5.23 1.55 14.73
C LEU A 60 -4.32 1.26 15.93
N THR A 61 -3.78 2.31 16.51
CA THR A 61 -3.14 2.27 17.83
C THR A 61 -4.19 2.13 18.93
N PRO A 62 -3.81 1.82 20.18
CA PRO A 62 -4.74 1.79 21.31
C PRO A 62 -5.46 3.13 21.54
N GLU A 63 -4.84 4.23 21.14
CA GLU A 63 -5.38 5.60 21.25
C GLU A 63 -6.34 5.94 20.08
N GLY A 64 -6.49 5.03 19.10
CA GLY A 64 -7.37 5.22 17.94
C GLY A 64 -6.76 5.97 16.77
N THR A 65 -5.45 6.28 16.81
CA THR A 65 -4.73 6.91 15.70
C THR A 65 -4.37 5.87 14.64
N VAL A 66 -4.42 6.22 13.36
CA VAL A 66 -4.03 5.32 12.28
C VAL A 66 -2.50 5.29 12.17
N ALA A 67 -1.90 4.11 12.37
CA ALA A 67 -0.46 3.85 12.21
C ALA A 67 -0.08 3.43 10.78
N GLY A 68 -1.06 3.10 9.95
CA GLY A 68 -0.87 2.71 8.56
C GLY A 68 -2.18 2.23 7.94
N TRP A 69 -2.19 2.10 6.63
CA TRP A 69 -3.34 1.64 5.88
C TRP A 69 -2.94 0.79 4.68
N ALA A 70 -3.85 -0.06 4.24
CA ALA A 70 -3.75 -0.81 3.00
C ALA A 70 -5.07 -0.76 2.26
N ALA A 71 -5.02 -0.68 0.94
CA ALA A 71 -6.22 -0.71 0.10
C ALA A 71 -5.90 -1.29 -1.28
N ALA A 72 -6.91 -1.83 -1.94
CA ALA A 72 -6.78 -2.36 -3.29
C ALA A 72 -7.74 -1.70 -4.26
N THR A 73 -7.36 -1.73 -5.54
CA THR A 73 -8.15 -1.28 -6.68
C THR A 73 -8.24 -2.40 -7.72
N ALA A 74 -9.29 -2.39 -8.54
CA ALA A 74 -9.37 -3.29 -9.69
C ALA A 74 -8.30 -2.97 -10.72
N VAL A 75 -7.63 -3.99 -11.24
CA VAL A 75 -6.61 -3.82 -12.30
C VAL A 75 -7.25 -3.49 -13.64
N SER A 76 -8.47 -4.00 -13.89
CA SER A 76 -9.16 -3.83 -15.16
C SER A 76 -10.67 -3.94 -14.98
N HIS A 77 -11.42 -3.23 -15.82
CA HIS A 77 -12.88 -3.34 -15.88
C HIS A 77 -13.36 -4.52 -16.76
N ARG A 78 -12.45 -5.25 -17.38
CA ARG A 78 -12.81 -6.43 -18.20
C ARG A 78 -13.18 -7.59 -17.29
N PRO A 79 -14.32 -8.29 -17.54
CA PRO A 79 -14.77 -9.41 -16.69
C PRO A 79 -13.72 -10.51 -16.47
N ALA A 80 -12.87 -10.76 -17.47
CA ALA A 80 -11.79 -11.75 -17.37
C ALA A 80 -10.76 -11.45 -16.26
N TYR A 81 -10.68 -10.21 -15.80
CA TYR A 81 -9.74 -9.75 -14.76
C TYR A 81 -10.43 -9.37 -13.44
N GLN A 82 -11.71 -9.70 -13.27
CA GLN A 82 -12.50 -9.28 -12.10
C GLN A 82 -11.93 -9.72 -10.74
N GLY A 83 -11.10 -10.77 -10.71
CA GLY A 83 -10.43 -11.25 -9.50
C GLY A 83 -8.97 -10.82 -9.39
N VAL A 84 -8.51 -9.85 -10.19
CA VAL A 84 -7.15 -9.32 -10.14
C VAL A 84 -7.19 -7.91 -9.56
N VAL A 85 -6.45 -7.70 -8.49
CA VAL A 85 -6.40 -6.41 -7.80
C VAL A 85 -4.95 -5.92 -7.63
N GLU A 86 -4.79 -4.62 -7.65
CA GLU A 86 -3.53 -3.96 -7.29
C GLU A 86 -3.69 -3.27 -5.94
N HIS A 87 -2.75 -3.49 -5.04
CA HIS A 87 -2.82 -2.94 -3.70
C HIS A 87 -1.73 -1.91 -3.43
N SER A 88 -1.97 -1.10 -2.42
CA SER A 88 -1.02 -0.16 -1.82
C SER A 88 -0.99 -0.37 -0.32
N VAL A 89 0.20 -0.24 0.29
CA VAL A 89 0.41 -0.27 1.74
C VAL A 89 1.24 0.94 2.12
N TYR A 90 0.75 1.72 3.07
CA TYR A 90 1.44 2.89 3.61
C TYR A 90 1.49 2.81 5.13
N VAL A 91 2.64 3.10 5.70
CA VAL A 91 2.87 3.08 7.14
C VAL A 91 3.36 4.45 7.57
N ASP A 92 2.78 4.99 8.63
CA ASP A 92 3.24 6.23 9.25
C ASP A 92 4.71 6.09 9.65
N GLN A 93 5.51 7.13 9.38
CA GLN A 93 6.95 7.13 9.66
C GLN A 93 7.27 6.85 11.13
N GLU A 94 6.40 7.26 12.07
CA GLU A 94 6.58 6.97 13.50
C GLU A 94 6.48 5.48 13.82
N TYR A 95 5.77 4.71 13.00
CA TYR A 95 5.56 3.26 13.15
C TYR A 95 6.39 2.43 12.17
N ALA A 96 7.31 3.06 11.43
CA ALA A 96 8.20 2.35 10.52
C ALA A 96 9.03 1.28 11.26
N GLY A 97 9.12 0.09 10.68
CA GLY A 97 9.84 -1.03 11.28
C GLY A 97 9.13 -1.72 12.45
N CYS A 98 7.91 -1.31 12.82
CA CYS A 98 7.12 -1.92 13.89
C CYS A 98 6.21 -3.09 13.44
N GLY A 99 6.36 -3.56 12.20
CA GLY A 99 5.59 -4.69 11.67
C GLY A 99 4.18 -4.34 11.18
N VAL A 100 3.79 -3.06 11.19
CA VAL A 100 2.46 -2.60 10.75
C VAL A 100 2.19 -2.97 9.30
N GLY A 101 3.13 -2.71 8.40
CA GLY A 101 3.01 -3.04 6.97
C GLY A 101 2.86 -4.55 6.73
N THR A 102 3.60 -5.37 7.46
CA THR A 102 3.51 -6.84 7.38
C THR A 102 2.12 -7.33 7.77
N ARG A 103 1.56 -6.79 8.85
CA ARG A 103 0.22 -7.17 9.32
C ARG A 103 -0.88 -6.71 8.37
N LEU A 104 -0.80 -5.47 7.87
CA LEU A 104 -1.73 -4.93 6.88
C LEU A 104 -1.74 -5.77 5.60
N LEU A 105 -0.56 -6.10 5.08
CA LEU A 105 -0.43 -6.88 3.86
C LEU A 105 -0.95 -8.32 4.05
N ALA A 106 -0.63 -8.96 5.16
CA ALA A 106 -1.12 -10.31 5.47
C ALA A 106 -2.66 -10.36 5.56
N GLU A 107 -3.29 -9.37 6.22
CA GLU A 107 -4.74 -9.32 6.34
C GLU A 107 -5.41 -8.98 4.99
N LEU A 108 -4.84 -8.07 4.19
CA LEU A 108 -5.34 -7.78 2.85
C LEU A 108 -5.34 -9.04 1.97
N ILE A 109 -4.26 -9.83 1.98
CA ILE A 109 -4.16 -11.10 1.27
C ILE A 109 -5.25 -12.07 1.73
N ALA A 110 -5.45 -12.21 3.04
CA ALA A 110 -6.47 -13.08 3.60
C ALA A 110 -7.89 -12.64 3.22
N LEU A 111 -8.16 -11.32 3.23
CA LEU A 111 -9.44 -10.76 2.78
C LEU A 111 -9.66 -11.00 1.29
N ALA A 112 -8.66 -10.74 0.45
CA ALA A 112 -8.75 -10.99 -0.99
C ALA A 112 -9.10 -12.45 -1.29
N SER A 113 -8.43 -13.39 -0.62
CA SER A 113 -8.74 -14.83 -0.76
C SER A 113 -10.18 -15.15 -0.32
N ARG A 114 -10.62 -14.65 0.83
CA ARG A 114 -11.99 -14.86 1.34
C ARG A 114 -13.07 -14.31 0.42
N HIS A 115 -12.80 -13.20 -0.26
CA HIS A 115 -13.74 -12.57 -1.19
C HIS A 115 -13.65 -13.09 -2.63
N GLY A 116 -12.84 -14.13 -2.88
CA GLY A 116 -12.79 -14.81 -4.18
C GLY A 116 -11.91 -14.12 -5.23
N TYR A 117 -11.07 -13.17 -4.83
CA TYR A 117 -10.00 -12.67 -5.69
C TYR A 117 -8.95 -13.75 -5.87
N TRP A 118 -8.32 -13.83 -7.04
CA TRP A 118 -7.34 -14.86 -7.33
C TRP A 118 -5.92 -14.37 -7.59
N MET A 119 -5.74 -13.04 -7.68
CA MET A 119 -4.44 -12.43 -7.88
C MET A 119 -4.36 -11.07 -7.20
N VAL A 120 -3.31 -10.87 -6.41
CA VAL A 120 -2.95 -9.57 -5.85
C VAL A 120 -1.61 -9.15 -6.45
N GLN A 121 -1.54 -7.93 -7.01
CA GLN A 121 -0.30 -7.41 -7.56
C GLN A 121 0.09 -6.06 -6.93
N SER A 122 1.34 -5.66 -7.11
CA SER A 122 1.87 -4.36 -6.74
C SER A 122 2.99 -3.95 -7.69
N SER A 123 2.96 -2.70 -8.14
CA SER A 123 4.07 -2.06 -8.84
C SER A 123 4.92 -1.30 -7.84
N ILE A 124 6.17 -1.70 -7.67
CA ILE A 124 7.07 -1.15 -6.66
C ILE A 124 8.20 -0.39 -7.34
N ILE A 125 8.43 0.88 -6.98
CA ILE A 125 9.56 1.67 -7.47
C ILE A 125 10.85 0.94 -7.12
N ALA A 126 11.76 0.83 -8.09
CA ALA A 126 12.94 -0.04 -7.99
C ALA A 126 13.81 0.26 -6.76
N ASP A 127 13.91 1.53 -6.37
CA ASP A 127 14.71 1.99 -5.23
C ASP A 127 13.99 1.83 -3.87
N ASN A 128 12.75 1.34 -3.85
CA ASN A 128 12.01 1.07 -2.62
C ASN A 128 12.31 -0.35 -2.10
N ASP A 129 13.52 -0.55 -1.58
CA ASP A 129 13.95 -1.85 -1.05
C ASP A 129 13.09 -2.35 0.10
N ALA A 130 12.60 -1.45 0.97
CA ALA A 130 11.74 -1.82 2.08
C ALA A 130 10.44 -2.49 1.61
N SER A 131 9.81 -1.95 0.57
CA SER A 131 8.62 -2.53 -0.04
C SER A 131 8.92 -3.86 -0.75
N ARG A 132 10.03 -3.94 -1.49
CA ARG A 132 10.45 -5.18 -2.17
C ARG A 132 10.67 -6.32 -1.18
N ILE A 133 11.35 -6.04 -0.05
CA ILE A 133 11.57 -7.02 1.03
C ILE A 133 10.24 -7.43 1.67
N LEU A 134 9.35 -6.47 1.95
CA LEU A 134 8.02 -6.74 2.52
C LEU A 134 7.24 -7.72 1.64
N HIS A 135 7.14 -7.44 0.35
CA HIS A 135 6.39 -8.27 -0.60
C HIS A 135 7.03 -9.65 -0.80
N GLY A 136 8.36 -9.72 -0.91
CA GLY A 136 9.08 -11.00 -1.00
C GLY A 136 8.82 -11.89 0.22
N ARG A 137 8.84 -11.33 1.43
CA ARG A 137 8.52 -12.06 2.67
C ARG A 137 7.05 -12.48 2.77
N ALA A 138 6.14 -11.75 2.14
CA ALA A 138 4.73 -12.09 2.06
C ALA A 138 4.42 -13.15 0.97
N GLY A 139 5.42 -13.62 0.25
CA GLY A 139 5.30 -14.68 -0.75
C GLY A 139 5.02 -14.19 -2.17
N PHE A 140 5.10 -12.89 -2.42
CA PHE A 140 4.97 -12.36 -3.78
C PHE A 140 6.15 -12.78 -4.65
N ARG A 141 5.83 -13.14 -5.90
CA ARG A 141 6.80 -13.40 -6.95
C ARG A 141 7.12 -12.11 -7.71
N GLU A 142 8.40 -11.83 -7.96
CA GLU A 142 8.79 -10.79 -8.89
C GLU A 142 8.52 -11.27 -10.32
N VAL A 143 7.68 -10.53 -11.04
CA VAL A 143 7.34 -10.83 -12.44
C VAL A 143 8.40 -10.30 -13.37
N GLY A 144 8.88 -9.08 -13.11
CA GLY A 144 9.93 -8.45 -13.89
C GLY A 144 10.04 -6.94 -13.66
N ARG A 145 11.11 -6.38 -14.22
CA ARG A 145 11.44 -4.96 -14.19
C ARG A 145 10.82 -4.24 -15.37
N ARG A 146 10.24 -3.08 -15.14
CA ARG A 146 9.75 -2.17 -16.16
C ARG A 146 10.63 -0.92 -16.16
N GLU A 147 11.47 -0.80 -17.18
CA GLU A 147 12.45 0.28 -17.26
C GLU A 147 11.79 1.60 -17.66
N ARG A 148 12.14 2.67 -16.94
CA ARG A 148 11.72 4.05 -17.22
C ARG A 148 10.21 4.18 -17.42
N ILE A 149 9.43 3.49 -16.58
CA ILE A 149 7.97 3.41 -16.73
C ILE A 149 7.29 4.74 -16.45
N ALA A 150 7.83 5.54 -15.52
CA ALA A 150 7.27 6.84 -15.14
C ALA A 150 8.36 7.79 -14.64
N ARG A 151 8.04 9.11 -14.64
CA ARG A 151 8.93 10.13 -14.08
C ARG A 151 8.52 10.44 -12.64
N ALA A 152 9.51 10.50 -11.75
CA ALA A 152 9.30 10.94 -10.39
C ALA A 152 8.82 12.41 -10.36
N THR A 153 7.80 12.68 -9.56
CA THR A 153 7.23 14.02 -9.39
C THR A 153 7.67 14.69 -8.11
N GLN A 154 8.16 13.92 -7.13
CA GLN A 154 8.53 14.35 -5.79
C GLN A 154 9.85 13.70 -5.34
N GLY A 155 10.39 14.18 -4.22
CA GLY A 155 11.58 13.63 -3.58
C GLY A 155 12.88 13.99 -4.31
N GLU A 156 13.98 13.37 -3.92
CA GLU A 156 15.32 13.61 -4.47
C GLU A 156 15.42 13.23 -5.96
N SER A 157 14.60 12.32 -6.42
CA SER A 157 14.58 11.86 -7.81
C SER A 157 13.61 12.63 -8.71
N ALA A 158 13.02 13.74 -8.25
CA ALA A 158 12.05 14.51 -9.02
C ALA A 158 12.58 14.85 -10.43
N GLY A 159 11.75 14.58 -11.45
CA GLY A 159 12.10 14.76 -12.86
C GLY A 159 12.87 13.61 -13.50
N GLN A 160 13.36 12.64 -12.74
CA GLN A 160 14.07 11.48 -13.26
C GLN A 160 13.09 10.37 -13.69
N TRP A 161 13.47 9.61 -14.70
CA TRP A 161 12.78 8.39 -15.08
C TRP A 161 13.12 7.28 -14.09
N LEU A 162 12.10 6.63 -13.54
CA LEU A 162 12.25 5.54 -12.60
C LEU A 162 11.71 4.23 -13.17
N ASP A 163 12.33 3.16 -12.73
CA ASP A 163 11.91 1.80 -13.00
C ASP A 163 10.97 1.32 -11.90
N THR A 164 10.13 0.35 -12.24
CA THR A 164 9.36 -0.43 -11.26
C THR A 164 9.61 -1.91 -11.44
N TYR A 165 9.42 -2.64 -10.35
CA TYR A 165 9.24 -4.10 -10.40
C TYR A 165 7.77 -4.42 -10.20
N LEU A 166 7.24 -5.28 -11.06
CA LEU A 166 5.92 -5.87 -10.86
C LEU A 166 6.04 -7.11 -9.98
N TYR A 167 5.29 -7.12 -8.89
CA TYR A 167 5.14 -8.24 -7.98
C TYR A 167 3.72 -8.78 -8.03
N GLU A 168 3.56 -10.08 -7.93
CA GLU A 168 2.24 -10.72 -7.88
C GLU A 168 2.19 -11.89 -6.91
N LEU A 169 1.02 -12.12 -6.34
CA LEU A 169 0.71 -13.28 -5.52
C LEU A 169 -0.57 -13.95 -6.03
N ARG A 170 -0.44 -15.19 -6.47
CA ARG A 170 -1.59 -16.05 -6.81
C ARG A 170 -2.20 -16.59 -5.52
N LEU A 171 -3.51 -16.36 -5.33
CA LEU A 171 -4.27 -16.82 -4.15
C LEU A 171 -4.87 -18.22 -4.35
#